data_da3f608454c8474498abe8b0f971d1be
#
_entry.id   da3f608454c8474498abe8b0f971d1be
#
_cell.length_a   1.000
_cell.length_b   1.000
_cell.length_c   1.000
_cell.angle_alpha   90.00
_cell.angle_beta   90.00
_cell.angle_gamma   90.00
#
_symmetry.space_group_name_H-M   'P 1'
#
loop_
_entity.id
_entity.type
_entity.pdbx_description
1 polymer ?
#
loop_
_entity_poly.entity_id
_entity_poly.type
_entity_poly.pdbx_seq_one_letter_code
_entity_poly.pdbx_strand_id
1 'polypeptide(L)'
;MFLSLPHKWRPLGSWSEEVVMSGISVATPRAKSASSREESILSKLMRFIFIALFDLGAIWFIRNAMVEGFLQLVVVLSIITLMINLIFLIPSAYPFRWMAIGFSFLILFVVYPIVFTIYVAFTNYGDQHLLTKEQAIPLIEKATFLPENAKTYSWTAYKSPSNEYALWLVDPDGQTFLAKPGQEVIAAKPGDPGIGEADSKGIPASIEGYKRLNPLLAATDKQLTSIKFGVEGSKTIQVSSPSEAAQLEPRFKYDPATDTVIDQSNGDVYANVQGTFTTKEGRTIKPGFRTTVGLKNFKDFATSPALRGPLVQIVSWNFIFPTVSVLSTFALGLAIAIMFNDKEFPLRKLIRSLLLIPYTIPGLISIIMWRGLLNSEFGVVNRFLKDLIGVAPHWTTEPFWAQVAILLVNLWLGYPYFMLVASGALQSIPTDIYEAAMIDGATGWARFRRITLPLLLVAVGPLLIASYVFNFNNFNLIYLFIAGGPPIVGASTQAGHTDILISYVYKLAFESSGRGVQYGLASAISIIVFLIVGAITLLQYRFTNMWEEVSENV
;
A
#
# COMPACT_ATOMS: atom_id res chain seq x y z
N MET A 1 -8.95 -8.46 41.32
CA MET A 1 -8.17 -8.29 42.53
C MET A 1 -7.80 -6.81 42.61
N PHE A 2 -8.59 -6.09 43.39
CA PHE A 2 -8.50 -4.63 43.56
C PHE A 2 -7.28 -4.30 44.46
N LEU A 3 -6.49 -3.30 44.04
CA LEU A 3 -5.52 -2.64 44.94
C LEU A 3 -5.77 -1.14 44.92
N SER A 4 -6.14 -0.69 46.08
CA SER A 4 -6.47 0.64 46.55
C SER A 4 -5.31 1.62 46.51
N LEU A 5 -5.57 2.85 46.01
CA LEU A 5 -4.70 4.02 46.17
C LEU A 5 -5.05 4.77 47.49
N PRO A 6 -4.08 5.31 48.21
CA PRO A 6 -4.35 6.09 49.43
C PRO A 6 -4.52 7.60 49.12
N HIS A 7 -5.60 8.15 49.67
CA HIS A 7 -5.84 9.59 49.85
C HIS A 7 -4.80 10.23 50.78
N LYS A 8 -4.32 11.42 50.43
CA LYS A 8 -4.14 12.55 51.37
C LYS A 8 -3.70 13.81 50.62
N TRP A 9 -4.60 14.70 50.36
CA TRP A 9 -4.32 16.14 50.25
C TRP A 9 -4.99 16.81 51.43
N ARG A 10 -4.18 17.47 52.29
CA ARG A 10 -4.61 18.43 53.32
C ARG A 10 -4.42 19.84 52.75
N PRO A 11 -5.40 20.75 52.93
CA PRO A 11 -5.19 22.15 52.61
C PRO A 11 -4.41 22.87 53.70
N LEU A 12 -3.35 23.59 53.34
CA LEU A 12 -2.63 24.49 54.25
C LEU A 12 -3.32 25.85 54.29
N GLY A 13 -3.43 26.28 55.49
CA GLY A 13 -3.83 27.43 56.21
C GLY A 13 -3.98 28.80 55.51
N SER A 14 -5.05 29.41 55.97
CA SER A 14 -5.43 30.81 55.87
C SER A 14 -4.35 31.76 56.35
N TRP A 15 -3.96 32.73 55.51
CA TRP A 15 -3.36 34.00 55.98
C TRP A 15 -4.37 35.09 55.77
N SER A 16 -4.83 35.66 56.90
CA SER A 16 -5.58 36.89 56.98
C SER A 16 -4.61 38.07 57.01
N GLU A 17 -4.64 38.95 56.02
CA GLU A 17 -4.17 40.31 56.19
C GLU A 17 -5.28 41.25 55.66
N GLU A 18 -5.92 41.94 56.61
CA GLU A 18 -6.72 43.11 56.37
C GLU A 18 -5.81 44.27 55.90
N VAL A 19 -6.00 44.74 54.68
CA VAL A 19 -5.62 46.07 54.28
C VAL A 19 -6.86 46.78 53.78
N VAL A 20 -7.34 47.71 54.61
CA VAL A 20 -8.36 48.70 54.32
C VAL A 20 -7.79 49.67 53.31
N MET A 21 -8.28 49.68 52.09
CA MET A 21 -8.19 50.85 51.20
C MET A 21 -9.48 50.98 50.36
N SER A 22 -9.99 52.16 50.48
CA SER A 22 -11.20 52.76 49.94
C SER A 22 -11.55 52.49 48.48
N GLY A 23 -12.79 52.08 48.27
CA GLY A 23 -13.70 52.62 47.25
C GLY A 23 -13.25 52.64 45.77
N ILE A 24 -13.15 51.48 45.11
CA ILE A 24 -13.47 51.37 43.68
C ILE A 24 -14.19 50.04 43.51
N SER A 25 -15.51 50.10 43.34
CA SER A 25 -16.34 48.97 42.94
C SER A 25 -16.00 48.59 41.49
N VAL A 26 -15.06 47.67 41.31
CA VAL A 26 -14.89 47.02 40.01
C VAL A 26 -16.02 45.99 39.89
N ALA A 27 -17.06 46.35 39.15
CA ALA A 27 -18.09 45.41 38.75
C ALA A 27 -17.41 44.30 37.95
N THR A 28 -17.22 43.13 38.58
CA THR A 28 -16.90 41.89 37.84
C THR A 28 -17.97 41.69 36.78
N PRO A 29 -17.60 41.60 35.49
CA PRO A 29 -18.60 41.27 34.47
C PRO A 29 -19.13 39.88 34.81
N ARG A 30 -20.38 39.80 35.31
CA ARG A 30 -21.13 38.56 35.35
C ARG A 30 -20.99 37.94 33.97
N ALA A 31 -20.33 36.79 33.91
CA ALA A 31 -20.35 35.95 32.73
C ALA A 31 -21.84 35.79 32.37
N LYS A 32 -22.28 36.49 31.32
CA LYS A 32 -23.60 36.25 30.74
C LYS A 32 -23.61 34.74 30.46
N SER A 33 -24.46 34.03 31.18
CA SER A 33 -24.84 32.67 30.81
C SER A 33 -25.10 32.71 29.30
N ALA A 34 -24.40 31.86 28.56
CA ALA A 34 -24.62 31.75 27.14
C ALA A 34 -26.12 31.44 26.96
N SER A 35 -26.91 32.49 26.69
CA SER A 35 -28.31 32.34 26.33
C SER A 35 -28.30 31.39 25.14
N SER A 36 -28.93 30.26 25.29
CA SER A 36 -29.24 29.35 24.19
C SER A 36 -29.92 30.24 23.12
N ARG A 37 -29.15 30.65 22.10
CA ARG A 37 -29.75 31.25 20.91
C ARG A 37 -30.68 30.19 20.37
N GLU A 38 -31.99 30.38 20.51
CA GLU A 38 -32.97 29.56 19.82
C GLU A 38 -32.61 29.63 18.33
N GLU A 39 -32.15 28.47 17.81
CA GLU A 39 -31.86 28.33 16.39
C GLU A 39 -33.13 28.74 15.62
N SER A 40 -33.01 29.65 14.67
CA SER A 40 -34.15 30.07 13.85
C SER A 40 -34.74 28.85 13.13
N ILE A 41 -36.06 28.85 12.92
CA ILE A 41 -36.76 27.77 12.21
C ILE A 41 -36.10 27.53 10.83
N LEU A 42 -35.66 28.62 10.18
CA LEU A 42 -34.98 28.56 8.90
C LEU A 42 -33.64 27.79 8.99
N SER A 43 -32.85 28.00 10.04
CA SER A 43 -31.57 27.27 10.20
C SER A 43 -31.77 25.76 10.47
N LYS A 44 -32.82 25.43 11.22
CA LYS A 44 -33.23 24.02 11.43
C LYS A 44 -33.65 23.37 10.10
N LEU A 45 -34.50 24.06 9.33
CA LEU A 45 -34.98 23.59 8.03
C LEU A 45 -33.81 23.37 7.05
N MET A 46 -32.92 24.36 6.93
CA MET A 46 -31.73 24.25 6.05
C MET A 46 -30.82 23.08 6.44
N ARG A 47 -30.66 22.85 7.74
CA ARG A 47 -29.89 21.70 8.25
C ARG A 47 -30.52 20.37 7.84
N PHE A 48 -31.84 20.21 8.00
CA PHE A 48 -32.54 18.99 7.58
C PHE A 48 -32.47 18.77 6.07
N ILE A 49 -32.63 19.83 5.27
CA ILE A 49 -32.50 19.74 3.81
C ILE A 49 -31.07 19.30 3.44
N PHE A 50 -30.04 19.88 4.07
CA PHE A 50 -28.65 19.49 3.83
C PHE A 50 -28.39 18.02 4.17
N ILE A 51 -28.85 17.54 5.35
CA ILE A 51 -28.72 16.14 5.75
C ILE A 51 -29.44 15.22 4.76
N ALA A 52 -30.69 15.56 4.37
CA ALA A 52 -31.46 14.75 3.43
C ALA A 52 -30.77 14.63 2.05
N LEU A 53 -30.22 15.74 1.52
CA LEU A 53 -29.46 15.72 0.26
C LEU A 53 -28.17 14.91 0.39
N PHE A 54 -27.47 15.05 1.51
CA PHE A 54 -26.26 14.27 1.79
C PHE A 54 -26.59 12.78 1.86
N ASP A 55 -27.64 12.38 2.59
CA ASP A 55 -28.06 10.99 2.75
C ASP A 55 -28.50 10.36 1.43
N LEU A 56 -29.21 11.12 0.56
CA LEU A 56 -29.55 10.65 -0.78
C LEU A 56 -28.30 10.31 -1.60
N GLY A 57 -27.30 11.19 -1.56
CA GLY A 57 -26.02 10.95 -2.21
C GLY A 57 -25.27 9.76 -1.61
N ALA A 58 -25.22 9.66 -0.28
CA ALA A 58 -24.59 8.56 0.43
C ALA A 58 -25.24 7.21 0.12
N ILE A 59 -26.57 7.14 0.13
CA ILE A 59 -27.34 5.92 -0.21
C ILE A 59 -27.04 5.49 -1.65
N TRP A 60 -26.96 6.44 -2.58
CA TRP A 60 -26.62 6.13 -3.97
C TRP A 60 -25.22 5.52 -4.09
N PHE A 61 -24.20 6.10 -3.42
CA PHE A 61 -22.84 5.55 -3.43
C PHE A 61 -22.76 4.19 -2.74
N ILE A 62 -23.42 4.03 -1.58
CA ILE A 62 -23.47 2.77 -0.84
C ILE A 62 -24.09 1.67 -1.69
N ARG A 63 -25.22 1.96 -2.37
CA ARG A 63 -25.88 1.02 -3.27
C ARG A 63 -24.94 0.58 -4.41
N ASN A 64 -24.29 1.53 -5.07
CA ASN A 64 -23.36 1.20 -6.17
C ASN A 64 -22.20 0.34 -5.68
N ALA A 65 -21.58 0.70 -4.55
CA ALA A 65 -20.51 -0.10 -3.95
C ALA A 65 -20.98 -1.51 -3.55
N MET A 66 -22.25 -1.66 -3.13
CA MET A 66 -22.84 -2.95 -2.81
C MET A 66 -23.04 -3.81 -4.06
N VAL A 67 -23.53 -3.22 -5.16
CA VAL A 67 -23.72 -3.93 -6.44
C VAL A 67 -22.38 -4.40 -7.02
N GLU A 68 -21.33 -3.58 -6.87
CA GLU A 68 -19.98 -3.91 -7.33
C GLU A 68 -19.24 -4.88 -6.37
N GLY A 69 -19.84 -5.24 -5.23
CA GLY A 69 -19.26 -6.19 -4.27
C GLY A 69 -18.20 -5.61 -3.33
N PHE A 70 -18.06 -4.28 -3.23
CA PHE A 70 -17.12 -3.60 -2.33
C PHE A 70 -17.68 -3.47 -0.91
N LEU A 71 -17.97 -4.61 -0.25
CA LEU A 71 -18.62 -4.64 1.08
C LEU A 71 -17.87 -3.82 2.15
N GLN A 72 -16.53 -3.81 2.12
CA GLN A 72 -15.72 -3.04 3.06
C GLN A 72 -15.96 -1.53 2.90
N LEU A 73 -16.06 -1.05 1.65
CA LEU A 73 -16.38 0.35 1.35
C LEU A 73 -17.80 0.71 1.77
N VAL A 74 -18.76 -0.20 1.59
CA VAL A 74 -20.14 -0.05 2.07
C VAL A 74 -20.18 0.21 3.57
N VAL A 75 -19.44 -0.57 4.36
CA VAL A 75 -19.36 -0.39 5.82
C VAL A 75 -18.80 0.98 6.19
N VAL A 76 -17.71 1.38 5.54
CA VAL A 76 -17.04 2.67 5.82
C VAL A 76 -17.94 3.86 5.46
N LEU A 77 -18.56 3.84 4.29
CA LEU A 77 -19.49 4.89 3.88
C LEU A 77 -20.70 4.97 4.81
N SER A 78 -21.21 3.82 5.28
CA SER A 78 -22.31 3.77 6.25
C SER A 78 -21.90 4.37 7.61
N ILE A 79 -20.68 4.10 8.09
CA ILE A 79 -20.13 4.68 9.32
C ILE A 79 -19.99 6.21 9.18
N ILE A 80 -19.45 6.70 8.07
CA ILE A 80 -19.33 8.14 7.79
C ILE A 80 -20.70 8.80 7.76
N THR A 81 -21.65 8.20 7.05
CA THR A 81 -23.03 8.71 6.97
C THR A 81 -23.68 8.78 8.34
N LEU A 82 -23.57 7.72 9.13
CA LEU A 82 -24.10 7.68 10.51
C LEU A 82 -23.44 8.76 11.38
N MET A 83 -22.11 8.88 11.32
CA MET A 83 -21.35 9.88 12.09
C MET A 83 -21.81 11.31 11.73
N ILE A 84 -21.94 11.64 10.45
CA ILE A 84 -22.41 12.95 10.01
C ILE A 84 -23.83 13.20 10.51
N ASN A 85 -24.73 12.23 10.39
CA ASN A 85 -26.10 12.33 10.91
C ASN A 85 -26.09 12.60 12.42
N LEU A 86 -25.33 11.85 13.21
CA LEU A 86 -25.23 12.03 14.66
C LEU A 86 -24.68 13.43 15.02
N ILE A 87 -23.62 13.90 14.34
CA ILE A 87 -23.02 15.21 14.59
C ILE A 87 -23.98 16.37 14.28
N PHE A 88 -24.79 16.25 13.22
CA PHE A 88 -25.69 17.32 12.82
C PHE A 88 -27.05 17.28 13.54
N LEU A 89 -27.53 16.09 13.94
CA LEU A 89 -28.83 15.93 14.62
C LEU A 89 -28.72 16.15 16.13
N ILE A 90 -27.60 15.75 16.77
CA ILE A 90 -27.43 15.85 18.22
C ILE A 90 -26.96 17.26 18.59
N PRO A 91 -27.71 18.01 19.45
CA PRO A 91 -27.33 19.37 19.82
C PRO A 91 -25.98 19.47 20.56
N SER A 92 -25.66 18.53 21.43
CA SER A 92 -24.39 18.49 22.17
C SER A 92 -23.16 18.27 21.28
N ALA A 93 -23.35 17.73 20.07
CA ALA A 93 -22.31 17.51 19.09
C ALA A 93 -22.01 18.77 18.22
N TYR A 94 -22.63 19.92 18.51
CA TYR A 94 -22.43 21.17 17.75
C TYR A 94 -20.95 21.54 17.47
N PRO A 95 -20.02 21.46 18.43
CA PRO A 95 -18.62 21.77 18.18
C PRO A 95 -17.96 20.90 17.11
N PHE A 96 -18.39 19.63 16.98
CA PHE A 96 -17.86 18.68 16.02
C PHE A 96 -18.34 18.90 14.57
N ARG A 97 -19.35 19.75 14.35
CA ARG A 97 -19.86 20.07 12.99
C ARG A 97 -18.78 20.65 12.10
N TRP A 98 -17.91 21.49 12.64
CA TRP A 98 -16.79 22.09 11.92
C TRP A 98 -15.69 21.07 11.59
N MET A 99 -15.60 19.98 12.35
CA MET A 99 -14.64 18.91 12.17
C MET A 99 -15.20 17.73 11.35
N ALA A 100 -16.50 17.71 11.04
CA ALA A 100 -17.17 16.58 10.40
C ALA A 100 -16.52 16.16 9.07
N ILE A 101 -16.13 17.13 8.25
CA ILE A 101 -15.43 16.88 6.97
C ILE A 101 -14.06 16.25 7.25
N GLY A 102 -13.29 16.81 8.20
CA GLY A 102 -11.98 16.27 8.59
C GLY A 102 -12.09 14.84 9.12
N PHE A 103 -13.08 14.55 9.98
CA PHE A 103 -13.32 13.20 10.47
C PHE A 103 -13.73 12.23 9.35
N SER A 104 -14.52 12.68 8.39
CA SER A 104 -14.89 11.87 7.22
C SER A 104 -13.65 11.47 6.40
N PHE A 105 -12.77 12.42 6.12
CA PHE A 105 -11.50 12.14 5.45
C PHE A 105 -10.56 11.28 6.30
N LEU A 106 -10.50 11.49 7.61
CA LEU A 106 -9.74 10.64 8.52
C LEU A 106 -10.21 9.20 8.46
N ILE A 107 -11.53 8.97 8.52
CA ILE A 107 -12.10 7.61 8.44
C ILE A 107 -11.81 6.99 7.07
N LEU A 108 -12.03 7.74 5.98
CA LEU A 108 -11.91 7.21 4.62
C LEU A 108 -10.45 6.96 4.21
N PHE A 109 -9.53 7.88 4.52
CA PHE A 109 -8.15 7.83 4.01
C PHE A 109 -7.11 7.31 5.02
N VAL A 110 -7.47 7.23 6.30
CA VAL A 110 -6.55 6.72 7.33
C VAL A 110 -7.11 5.45 7.96
N VAL A 111 -8.28 5.51 8.58
CA VAL A 111 -8.84 4.37 9.33
C VAL A 111 -9.17 3.20 8.40
N TYR A 112 -9.85 3.48 7.28
CA TYR A 112 -10.23 2.42 6.35
C TYR A 112 -9.04 1.66 5.75
N PRO A 113 -7.99 2.30 5.20
CA PRO A 113 -6.82 1.58 4.71
C PRO A 113 -6.12 0.75 5.79
N ILE A 114 -6.06 1.24 7.04
CA ILE A 114 -5.49 0.48 8.17
C ILE A 114 -6.31 -0.78 8.43
N VAL A 115 -7.63 -0.64 8.60
CA VAL A 115 -8.53 -1.78 8.85
C VAL A 115 -8.52 -2.77 7.69
N PHE A 116 -8.49 -2.25 6.45
CA PHE A 116 -8.39 -3.09 5.25
C PHE A 116 -7.07 -3.85 5.20
N THR A 117 -5.95 -3.21 5.51
CA THR A 117 -4.63 -3.87 5.59
C THR A 117 -4.63 -4.97 6.66
N ILE A 118 -5.25 -4.70 7.83
CA ILE A 118 -5.40 -5.73 8.87
C ILE A 118 -6.22 -6.90 8.34
N TYR A 119 -7.36 -6.66 7.69
CA TYR A 119 -8.17 -7.71 7.09
C TYR A 119 -7.39 -8.54 6.06
N VAL A 120 -6.71 -7.87 5.12
CA VAL A 120 -5.93 -8.51 4.06
C VAL A 120 -4.81 -9.38 4.61
N ALA A 121 -4.18 -8.99 5.73
CA ALA A 121 -3.11 -9.75 6.37
C ALA A 121 -3.53 -11.18 6.80
N PHE A 122 -4.82 -11.39 7.04
CA PHE A 122 -5.38 -12.70 7.40
C PHE A 122 -5.95 -13.47 6.21
N THR A 123 -5.70 -13.00 4.97
CA THR A 123 -6.20 -13.62 3.73
C THR A 123 -5.06 -14.07 2.82
N ASN A 124 -5.41 -14.90 1.83
CA ASN A 124 -4.52 -15.29 0.73
C ASN A 124 -4.52 -14.27 -0.43
N TYR A 125 -4.99 -13.03 -0.22
CA TYR A 125 -5.15 -12.03 -1.28
C TYR A 125 -3.84 -11.80 -2.06
N GLY A 126 -3.89 -11.91 -3.38
CA GLY A 126 -2.75 -11.81 -4.29
C GLY A 126 -3.17 -12.12 -5.73
N ASP A 127 -2.24 -12.09 -6.69
CA ASP A 127 -2.51 -12.23 -8.14
C ASP A 127 -3.35 -13.45 -8.51
N GLN A 128 -3.20 -14.55 -7.80
CA GLN A 128 -3.96 -15.77 -8.08
C GLN A 128 -5.28 -15.85 -7.32
N HIS A 129 -5.56 -14.90 -6.39
CA HIS A 129 -6.68 -14.91 -5.46
C HIS A 129 -7.34 -13.52 -5.37
N LEU A 130 -7.50 -12.83 -6.51
CA LEU A 130 -8.15 -11.53 -6.58
C LEU A 130 -9.67 -11.62 -6.47
N LEU A 131 -10.23 -12.69 -7.01
CA LEU A 131 -11.67 -12.91 -7.12
C LEU A 131 -12.28 -13.40 -5.80
N THR A 132 -13.59 -13.20 -5.64
CA THR A 132 -14.37 -13.94 -4.64
C THR A 132 -14.67 -15.35 -5.16
N LYS A 133 -15.12 -16.23 -4.29
CA LYS A 133 -15.48 -17.61 -4.68
C LYS A 133 -16.61 -17.62 -5.71
N GLU A 134 -17.61 -16.76 -5.51
CA GLU A 134 -18.77 -16.59 -6.39
C GLU A 134 -18.40 -16.09 -7.78
N GLN A 135 -17.28 -15.36 -7.90
CA GLN A 135 -16.74 -14.89 -9.17
C GLN A 135 -15.83 -15.93 -9.84
N ALA A 136 -15.08 -16.70 -9.05
CA ALA A 136 -14.12 -17.66 -9.59
C ALA A 136 -14.80 -18.94 -10.15
N ILE A 137 -15.82 -19.46 -9.47
CA ILE A 137 -16.52 -20.70 -9.90
C ILE A 137 -17.07 -20.58 -11.32
N PRO A 138 -17.85 -19.54 -11.68
CA PRO A 138 -18.36 -19.43 -13.06
C PRO A 138 -17.24 -19.33 -14.11
N LEU A 139 -16.09 -18.73 -13.76
CA LEU A 139 -14.94 -18.67 -14.69
C LEU A 139 -14.26 -20.03 -14.87
N ILE A 140 -14.20 -20.83 -13.81
CA ILE A 140 -13.69 -22.20 -13.87
C ILE A 140 -14.60 -23.09 -14.74
N GLU A 141 -15.92 -22.97 -14.54
CA GLU A 141 -16.93 -23.75 -15.29
C GLU A 141 -17.03 -23.38 -16.76
N LYS A 142 -16.57 -22.18 -17.16
CA LYS A 142 -16.45 -21.79 -18.59
C LYS A 142 -15.40 -22.58 -19.37
N ALA A 143 -14.50 -23.26 -18.69
CA ALA A 143 -13.50 -24.10 -19.36
C ALA A 143 -14.18 -25.29 -20.04
N THR A 144 -13.75 -25.60 -21.26
CA THR A 144 -14.27 -26.73 -22.05
C THR A 144 -13.14 -27.66 -22.45
N PHE A 145 -13.48 -28.88 -22.80
CA PHE A 145 -12.55 -29.87 -23.35
C PHE A 145 -13.18 -30.55 -24.59
N LEU A 146 -12.34 -31.18 -25.40
CA LEU A 146 -12.73 -31.97 -26.54
C LEU A 146 -12.81 -33.44 -26.10
N PRO A 147 -14.01 -34.05 -26.04
CA PRO A 147 -14.16 -35.47 -25.75
C PRO A 147 -13.58 -36.35 -26.91
N GLU A 148 -13.10 -37.55 -26.58
CA GLU A 148 -12.61 -38.48 -27.60
C GLU A 148 -13.67 -38.83 -28.65
N ASN A 149 -14.95 -38.88 -28.26
CA ASN A 149 -16.10 -39.17 -29.13
C ASN A 149 -16.88 -37.87 -29.43
N ALA A 150 -16.19 -36.73 -29.59
CA ALA A 150 -16.87 -35.47 -29.91
C ALA A 150 -17.57 -35.55 -31.28
N LYS A 151 -18.77 -34.97 -31.35
CA LYS A 151 -19.41 -34.74 -32.65
C LYS A 151 -18.57 -33.75 -33.44
N THR A 152 -18.23 -34.13 -34.68
CA THR A 152 -17.50 -33.26 -35.60
C THR A 152 -18.45 -32.81 -36.70
N TYR A 153 -18.20 -31.62 -37.21
CA TYR A 153 -18.98 -30.98 -38.25
C TYR A 153 -18.05 -30.41 -39.31
N SER A 154 -18.42 -30.49 -40.57
CA SER A 154 -17.83 -29.62 -41.57
C SER A 154 -18.46 -28.24 -41.46
N TRP A 155 -17.65 -27.18 -41.64
CA TRP A 155 -18.11 -25.83 -41.37
C TRP A 155 -17.90 -24.85 -42.51
N THR A 156 -18.76 -23.83 -42.57
CA THR A 156 -18.58 -22.65 -43.41
C THR A 156 -18.84 -21.40 -42.57
N ALA A 157 -17.91 -20.45 -42.62
CA ALA A 157 -18.02 -19.22 -41.83
C ALA A 157 -18.70 -18.10 -42.58
N TYR A 158 -19.46 -17.32 -41.85
CA TYR A 158 -20.11 -16.09 -42.29
C TYR A 158 -19.71 -14.97 -41.31
N LYS A 159 -19.61 -13.74 -41.83
CA LYS A 159 -19.22 -12.56 -41.04
C LYS A 159 -20.19 -11.41 -41.29
N SER A 160 -20.62 -10.77 -40.20
CA SER A 160 -21.45 -9.57 -40.24
C SER A 160 -20.62 -8.31 -40.47
N PRO A 161 -21.23 -7.19 -40.90
CA PRO A 161 -20.56 -5.89 -40.95
C PRO A 161 -20.04 -5.40 -39.56
N SER A 162 -20.64 -5.88 -38.48
CA SER A 162 -20.22 -5.62 -37.10
C SER A 162 -19.09 -6.53 -36.61
N ASN A 163 -18.44 -7.29 -37.49
CA ASN A 163 -17.39 -8.26 -37.19
C ASN A 163 -17.82 -9.48 -36.35
N GLU A 164 -19.11 -9.78 -36.28
CA GLU A 164 -19.60 -11.00 -35.65
C GLU A 164 -19.52 -12.17 -36.62
N TYR A 165 -19.29 -13.38 -36.07
CA TYR A 165 -19.20 -14.60 -36.89
C TYR A 165 -20.41 -15.50 -36.66
N ALA A 166 -20.79 -16.23 -37.69
CA ALA A 166 -21.73 -17.35 -37.65
C ALA A 166 -21.14 -18.55 -38.41
N LEU A 167 -21.36 -19.75 -37.91
CA LEU A 167 -20.97 -20.99 -38.60
C LEU A 167 -22.21 -21.70 -39.12
N TRP A 168 -22.15 -22.07 -40.38
CA TRP A 168 -22.99 -23.11 -40.97
C TRP A 168 -22.28 -24.43 -40.78
N LEU A 169 -22.92 -25.37 -40.14
CA LEU A 169 -22.35 -26.66 -39.75
C LEU A 169 -23.12 -27.79 -40.49
N VAL A 170 -22.39 -28.79 -40.94
CA VAL A 170 -22.97 -30.01 -41.54
C VAL A 170 -22.37 -31.21 -40.80
N ASP A 171 -23.22 -32.03 -40.20
CA ASP A 171 -22.78 -33.24 -39.52
C ASP A 171 -22.49 -34.38 -40.54
N PRO A 172 -21.87 -35.51 -40.11
CA PRO A 172 -21.60 -36.66 -40.97
C PRO A 172 -22.86 -37.29 -41.60
N ASP A 173 -24.02 -37.11 -40.97
CA ASP A 173 -25.31 -37.63 -41.46
C ASP A 173 -26.00 -36.65 -42.43
N GLY A 174 -25.37 -35.53 -42.75
CA GLY A 174 -25.89 -34.51 -43.68
C GLY A 174 -26.92 -33.56 -43.05
N GLN A 175 -27.10 -33.58 -41.72
CA GLN A 175 -27.94 -32.58 -41.02
C GLN A 175 -27.21 -31.26 -40.93
N THR A 176 -27.96 -30.17 -41.02
CA THR A 176 -27.41 -28.83 -41.08
C THR A 176 -27.82 -28.00 -39.86
N PHE A 177 -26.88 -27.20 -39.34
CA PHE A 177 -27.08 -26.37 -38.14
C PHE A 177 -26.50 -24.97 -38.36
N LEU A 178 -27.10 -24.00 -37.68
CA LEU A 178 -26.57 -22.64 -37.56
C LEU A 178 -26.09 -22.42 -36.13
N ALA A 179 -24.82 -22.04 -36.00
CA ALA A 179 -24.20 -21.74 -34.73
C ALA A 179 -23.73 -20.27 -34.67
N LYS A 180 -24.14 -19.56 -33.61
CA LYS A 180 -23.69 -18.19 -33.30
C LYS A 180 -23.12 -18.12 -31.89
N PRO A 181 -22.17 -17.22 -31.60
CA PRO A 181 -21.67 -17.03 -30.26
C PRO A 181 -22.78 -16.60 -29.30
N GLY A 182 -22.83 -17.18 -28.10
CA GLY A 182 -23.81 -16.84 -27.05
C GLY A 182 -25.25 -17.27 -27.34
N GLN A 183 -25.52 -18.00 -28.42
CA GLN A 183 -26.85 -18.51 -28.79
C GLN A 183 -26.83 -20.03 -28.90
N GLU A 184 -27.98 -20.69 -28.68
CA GLU A 184 -28.10 -22.13 -28.91
C GLU A 184 -27.86 -22.49 -30.38
N VAL A 185 -27.20 -23.63 -30.59
CA VAL A 185 -27.02 -24.19 -31.94
C VAL A 185 -28.35 -24.74 -32.41
N ILE A 186 -28.87 -24.17 -33.46
CA ILE A 186 -30.20 -24.54 -34.01
C ILE A 186 -30.06 -25.35 -35.30
N ALA A 187 -30.92 -26.37 -35.46
CA ALA A 187 -31.06 -27.05 -36.73
C ALA A 187 -31.67 -26.07 -37.75
N ALA A 188 -31.07 -25.97 -38.93
CA ALA A 188 -31.47 -25.01 -39.94
C ALA A 188 -31.25 -25.62 -41.32
N LYS A 189 -32.09 -25.23 -42.27
CA LYS A 189 -32.00 -25.67 -43.69
C LYS A 189 -31.82 -24.47 -44.60
N PRO A 190 -31.11 -24.64 -45.74
CA PRO A 190 -31.12 -23.62 -46.77
C PRO A 190 -32.56 -23.33 -47.23
N GLY A 191 -32.91 -22.04 -47.37
CA GLY A 191 -34.27 -21.58 -47.66
C GLY A 191 -35.15 -21.30 -46.44
N ASP A 192 -34.70 -21.61 -45.21
CA ASP A 192 -35.42 -21.20 -44.00
C ASP A 192 -35.40 -19.66 -43.83
N PRO A 193 -36.37 -19.07 -43.10
CA PRO A 193 -36.42 -17.64 -42.89
C PRO A 193 -35.06 -17.06 -42.41
N GLY A 194 -34.51 -16.11 -43.16
CA GLY A 194 -33.18 -15.51 -42.88
C GLY A 194 -31.99 -16.32 -43.40
N ILE A 195 -32.20 -17.43 -44.09
CA ILE A 195 -31.16 -18.27 -44.69
C ILE A 195 -31.37 -18.36 -46.20
N GLY A 196 -30.36 -17.99 -46.96
CA GLY A 196 -30.42 -18.00 -48.42
C GLY A 196 -30.49 -19.40 -49.01
N GLU A 197 -30.79 -19.46 -50.31
CA GLU A 197 -30.81 -20.69 -51.10
C GLU A 197 -29.45 -21.42 -51.08
N ALA A 198 -29.50 -22.75 -51.23
CA ALA A 198 -28.28 -23.58 -51.26
C ALA A 198 -27.51 -23.41 -52.58
N ASP A 199 -26.21 -23.40 -52.51
CA ASP A 199 -25.32 -23.53 -53.65
C ASP A 199 -25.23 -24.99 -54.13
N SER A 200 -24.43 -25.27 -55.17
CA SER A 200 -24.19 -26.62 -55.71
C SER A 200 -23.61 -27.62 -54.68
N LYS A 201 -23.16 -27.14 -53.51
CA LYS A 201 -22.62 -27.94 -52.41
C LYS A 201 -23.58 -28.03 -51.21
N GLY A 202 -24.82 -27.55 -51.35
CA GLY A 202 -25.81 -27.57 -50.27
C GLY A 202 -25.56 -26.52 -49.17
N ILE A 203 -24.68 -25.52 -49.41
CA ILE A 203 -24.31 -24.49 -48.45
C ILE A 203 -25.06 -23.20 -48.76
N PRO A 204 -25.69 -22.51 -47.80
CA PRO A 204 -26.40 -21.26 -48.05
C PRO A 204 -25.50 -20.19 -48.68
N ALA A 205 -25.99 -19.48 -49.68
CA ALA A 205 -25.25 -18.38 -50.30
C ALA A 205 -25.06 -17.20 -49.33
N SER A 206 -26.04 -16.96 -48.45
CA SER A 206 -26.02 -15.89 -47.44
C SER A 206 -26.83 -16.30 -46.20
N ILE A 207 -26.54 -15.65 -45.07
CA ILE A 207 -27.36 -15.67 -43.85
C ILE A 207 -27.71 -14.21 -43.56
N GLU A 208 -28.94 -13.94 -43.12
CA GLU A 208 -29.42 -12.58 -42.88
C GLU A 208 -28.45 -11.84 -41.92
N GLY A 209 -27.97 -10.69 -42.38
CA GLY A 209 -26.97 -9.88 -41.67
C GLY A 209 -25.51 -10.37 -41.76
N TYR A 210 -25.25 -11.51 -42.48
CA TYR A 210 -23.90 -12.07 -42.59
C TYR A 210 -23.56 -12.40 -44.06
N LYS A 211 -22.28 -12.17 -44.40
CA LYS A 211 -21.72 -12.55 -45.72
C LYS A 211 -20.79 -13.75 -45.56
N ARG A 212 -20.89 -14.69 -46.51
CA ARG A 212 -20.03 -15.88 -46.53
C ARG A 212 -18.58 -15.49 -46.72
N LEU A 213 -17.70 -16.04 -45.89
CA LEU A 213 -16.26 -15.86 -45.99
C LEU A 213 -15.64 -16.82 -47.00
N ASN A 214 -14.55 -16.40 -47.65
CA ASN A 214 -13.72 -17.30 -48.43
C ASN A 214 -13.14 -18.39 -47.52
N PRO A 215 -13.25 -19.69 -47.81
CA PRO A 215 -12.79 -20.79 -46.98
C PRO A 215 -11.30 -20.69 -46.59
N LEU A 216 -10.43 -20.25 -47.51
CA LEU A 216 -8.99 -20.09 -47.24
C LEU A 216 -8.72 -18.97 -46.24
N LEU A 217 -9.45 -17.86 -46.36
CA LEU A 217 -9.32 -16.74 -45.41
C LEU A 217 -9.90 -17.10 -44.05
N ALA A 218 -11.04 -17.80 -44.02
CA ALA A 218 -11.67 -18.22 -42.79
C ALA A 218 -10.82 -19.25 -42.03
N ALA A 219 -10.15 -20.17 -42.69
CA ALA A 219 -9.29 -21.18 -42.09
C ALA A 219 -8.03 -20.58 -41.42
N THR A 220 -7.58 -19.41 -41.87
CA THR A 220 -6.40 -18.69 -41.31
C THR A 220 -6.77 -17.58 -40.32
N ASP A 221 -8.05 -17.31 -40.14
CA ASP A 221 -8.52 -16.27 -39.22
C ASP A 221 -8.44 -16.73 -37.76
N LYS A 222 -7.41 -16.25 -37.05
CA LYS A 222 -7.17 -16.56 -35.63
C LYS A 222 -8.32 -16.14 -34.72
N GLN A 223 -9.07 -15.10 -35.10
CA GLN A 223 -10.20 -14.66 -34.32
C GLN A 223 -11.34 -15.67 -34.40
N LEU A 224 -11.66 -16.15 -35.62
CA LEU A 224 -12.68 -17.18 -35.86
C LEU A 224 -12.37 -18.49 -35.12
N THR A 225 -11.11 -18.95 -35.18
CA THR A 225 -10.69 -20.22 -34.54
C THR A 225 -10.67 -20.15 -33.00
N SER A 226 -10.67 -18.96 -32.42
CA SER A 226 -10.74 -18.78 -30.97
C SER A 226 -12.17 -18.67 -30.42
N ILE A 227 -13.15 -18.45 -31.27
CA ILE A 227 -14.55 -18.26 -30.87
C ILE A 227 -15.20 -19.60 -30.53
N LYS A 228 -15.94 -19.64 -29.44
CA LYS A 228 -16.86 -20.72 -29.08
C LYS A 228 -18.26 -20.36 -29.51
N PHE A 229 -18.85 -21.18 -30.36
CA PHE A 229 -20.22 -21.04 -30.87
C PHE A 229 -21.15 -21.88 -29.97
N GLY A 230 -22.25 -21.30 -29.52
CA GLY A 230 -23.13 -21.90 -28.53
C GLY A 230 -23.20 -21.07 -27.24
N VAL A 231 -23.92 -21.56 -26.24
CA VAL A 231 -24.06 -20.90 -24.92
C VAL A 231 -22.88 -21.29 -24.04
N GLU A 232 -22.21 -20.31 -23.45
CA GLU A 232 -21.12 -20.55 -22.51
C GLU A 232 -21.56 -21.42 -21.31
N GLY A 233 -20.72 -22.37 -20.89
CA GLY A 233 -21.03 -23.32 -19.82
C GLY A 233 -21.87 -24.52 -20.23
N SER A 234 -22.20 -24.62 -21.52
CA SER A 234 -22.86 -25.78 -22.12
C SER A 234 -21.97 -26.40 -23.24
N LYS A 235 -22.53 -27.34 -23.99
CA LYS A 235 -21.84 -27.90 -25.15
C LYS A 235 -21.67 -26.82 -26.21
N THR A 236 -20.45 -26.45 -26.53
CA THR A 236 -20.11 -25.41 -27.50
C THR A 236 -19.36 -26.02 -28.69
N ILE A 237 -19.44 -25.38 -29.86
CA ILE A 237 -18.73 -25.81 -31.07
C ILE A 237 -17.57 -24.83 -31.31
N GLN A 238 -16.39 -25.35 -31.60
CA GLN A 238 -15.21 -24.57 -31.96
C GLN A 238 -14.57 -25.14 -33.22
N VAL A 239 -14.03 -24.27 -34.04
CA VAL A 239 -13.25 -24.69 -35.22
C VAL A 239 -11.96 -25.36 -34.74
N SER A 240 -11.80 -26.66 -35.04
CA SER A 240 -10.65 -27.48 -34.64
C SER A 240 -9.62 -27.62 -35.76
N SER A 241 -10.04 -27.59 -37.01
CA SER A 241 -9.19 -27.66 -38.19
C SER A 241 -9.79 -26.84 -39.35
N PRO A 242 -9.05 -26.61 -40.46
CA PRO A 242 -9.59 -25.90 -41.61
C PRO A 242 -10.85 -26.53 -42.24
N SER A 243 -11.11 -27.80 -42.00
CA SER A 243 -12.26 -28.54 -42.52
C SER A 243 -13.28 -28.93 -41.45
N GLU A 244 -12.91 -28.95 -40.17
CA GLU A 244 -13.73 -29.48 -39.11
C GLU A 244 -13.93 -28.53 -37.96
N ALA A 245 -15.13 -28.50 -37.41
CA ALA A 245 -15.47 -27.94 -36.12
C ALA A 245 -15.90 -29.07 -35.18
N ALA A 246 -15.52 -29.00 -33.92
CA ALA A 246 -15.81 -30.04 -32.94
C ALA A 246 -16.68 -29.53 -31.81
N GLN A 247 -17.53 -30.40 -31.28
CA GLN A 247 -18.36 -30.11 -30.13
C GLN A 247 -17.52 -30.27 -28.85
N LEU A 248 -17.37 -29.18 -28.09
CA LEU A 248 -16.72 -29.15 -26.80
C LEU A 248 -17.75 -29.37 -25.69
N GLU A 249 -17.32 -30.02 -24.64
CA GLU A 249 -18.11 -30.18 -23.41
C GLU A 249 -17.54 -29.38 -22.26
N PRO A 250 -18.35 -28.96 -21.24
CA PRO A 250 -17.88 -28.33 -20.02
C PRO A 250 -16.86 -29.25 -19.33
N ARG A 251 -15.68 -28.71 -19.01
CA ARG A 251 -14.61 -29.48 -18.39
C ARG A 251 -14.80 -29.61 -16.88
N PHE A 252 -15.13 -28.52 -16.23
CA PHE A 252 -15.20 -28.46 -14.77
C PHE A 252 -16.64 -28.26 -14.30
N LYS A 253 -17.01 -29.03 -13.28
CA LYS A 253 -18.31 -28.89 -12.60
C LYS A 253 -18.08 -28.71 -11.12
N TYR A 254 -18.60 -27.62 -10.56
CA TYR A 254 -18.55 -27.35 -9.13
C TYR A 254 -19.67 -28.09 -8.38
N ASP A 255 -19.33 -28.74 -7.27
CA ASP A 255 -20.28 -29.34 -6.34
C ASP A 255 -20.32 -28.51 -5.04
N PRO A 256 -21.40 -27.78 -4.79
CA PRO A 256 -21.52 -26.96 -3.58
C PRO A 256 -21.60 -27.78 -2.28
N ALA A 257 -22.06 -29.04 -2.34
CA ALA A 257 -22.24 -29.87 -1.15
C ALA A 257 -20.92 -30.34 -0.55
N THR A 258 -19.92 -30.63 -1.41
CA THR A 258 -18.60 -31.11 -1.01
C THR A 258 -17.51 -30.04 -1.11
N ASP A 259 -17.84 -28.85 -1.64
CA ASP A 259 -16.89 -27.77 -1.97
C ASP A 259 -15.73 -28.27 -2.86
N THR A 260 -16.05 -29.04 -3.89
CA THR A 260 -15.09 -29.61 -4.84
C THR A 260 -15.44 -29.23 -6.28
N VAL A 261 -14.43 -29.29 -7.15
CA VAL A 261 -14.59 -29.18 -8.60
C VAL A 261 -14.19 -30.52 -9.22
N ILE A 262 -15.05 -31.08 -10.05
CA ILE A 262 -14.82 -32.34 -10.76
C ILE A 262 -14.41 -32.02 -12.20
N ASP A 263 -13.26 -32.53 -12.64
CA ASP A 263 -12.83 -32.49 -14.04
C ASP A 263 -13.54 -33.63 -14.80
N GLN A 264 -14.50 -33.27 -15.63
CA GLN A 264 -15.31 -34.23 -16.39
C GLN A 264 -14.53 -34.96 -17.50
N SER A 265 -13.33 -34.47 -17.84
CA SER A 265 -12.49 -35.09 -18.85
C SER A 265 -11.76 -36.36 -18.36
N ASN A 266 -11.45 -36.43 -17.04
CA ASN A 266 -10.67 -37.53 -16.47
C ASN A 266 -11.18 -38.02 -15.11
N GLY A 267 -12.22 -37.40 -14.56
CA GLY A 267 -12.81 -37.76 -13.26
C GLY A 267 -12.04 -37.26 -12.05
N ASP A 268 -11.01 -36.44 -12.21
CA ASP A 268 -10.23 -35.89 -11.10
C ASP A 268 -11.10 -34.97 -10.21
N VAL A 269 -10.94 -35.12 -8.90
CA VAL A 269 -11.63 -34.30 -7.91
C VAL A 269 -10.64 -33.31 -7.30
N TYR A 270 -10.97 -32.03 -7.40
CA TYR A 270 -10.20 -30.91 -6.86
C TYR A 270 -10.90 -30.36 -5.62
N ALA A 271 -10.29 -30.52 -4.46
CA ALA A 271 -10.80 -29.95 -3.21
C ALA A 271 -10.33 -28.50 -3.01
N ASN A 272 -11.12 -27.70 -2.31
CA ASN A 272 -10.74 -26.35 -1.95
C ASN A 272 -9.64 -26.36 -0.87
N VAL A 273 -8.43 -25.97 -1.26
CA VAL A 273 -7.30 -25.79 -0.36
C VAL A 273 -6.92 -24.32 -0.31
N GLN A 274 -7.35 -23.62 0.71
CA GLN A 274 -7.03 -22.20 0.92
C GLN A 274 -7.34 -21.29 -0.29
N GLY A 275 -8.50 -21.50 -0.92
CA GLY A 275 -8.95 -20.70 -2.06
C GLY A 275 -8.41 -21.14 -3.42
N THR A 276 -7.78 -22.28 -3.51
CA THR A 276 -7.35 -22.92 -4.76
C THR A 276 -7.91 -24.33 -4.82
N PHE A 277 -8.59 -24.67 -5.90
CA PHE A 277 -9.02 -26.04 -6.12
C PHE A 277 -7.82 -26.90 -6.52
N THR A 278 -7.51 -27.93 -5.72
CA THR A 278 -6.28 -28.71 -5.81
C THR A 278 -6.57 -30.20 -5.68
N THR A 279 -5.95 -31.04 -6.51
CA THR A 279 -6.00 -32.53 -6.36
C THR A 279 -5.06 -32.99 -5.25
N LYS A 280 -5.17 -34.25 -4.84
CA LYS A 280 -4.25 -34.87 -3.87
C LYS A 280 -2.80 -34.89 -4.36
N GLU A 281 -2.57 -34.91 -5.67
CA GLU A 281 -1.24 -34.90 -6.31
C GLU A 281 -0.69 -33.46 -6.48
N GLY A 282 -1.43 -32.42 -6.05
CA GLY A 282 -0.98 -31.04 -6.09
C GLY A 282 -1.28 -30.30 -7.42
N ARG A 283 -2.06 -30.88 -8.34
CA ARG A 283 -2.52 -30.16 -9.54
C ARG A 283 -3.57 -29.13 -9.16
N THR A 284 -3.50 -27.92 -9.71
CA THR A 284 -4.36 -26.80 -9.34
C THR A 284 -5.18 -26.28 -10.52
N ILE A 285 -6.38 -25.77 -10.22
CA ILE A 285 -7.23 -25.06 -11.18
C ILE A 285 -7.08 -23.54 -10.95
N LYS A 286 -7.01 -22.77 -12.01
CA LYS A 286 -7.01 -21.29 -11.99
C LYS A 286 -8.30 -20.78 -12.64
N PRO A 287 -8.82 -19.61 -12.20
CA PRO A 287 -8.31 -18.76 -11.11
C PRO A 287 -8.62 -19.34 -9.72
N GLY A 288 -7.78 -19.02 -8.73
CA GLY A 288 -8.13 -19.18 -7.33
C GLY A 288 -9.05 -18.05 -6.84
N PHE A 289 -9.46 -18.12 -5.57
CA PHE A 289 -10.30 -17.09 -4.95
C PHE A 289 -9.82 -16.70 -3.56
N ARG A 290 -10.19 -15.50 -3.15
CA ARG A 290 -9.81 -14.93 -1.86
C ARG A 290 -10.54 -15.65 -0.72
N THR A 291 -9.77 -16.09 0.28
CA THR A 291 -10.28 -16.70 1.52
C THR A 291 -9.43 -16.29 2.71
N THR A 292 -9.97 -16.50 3.91
CA THR A 292 -9.21 -16.31 5.15
C THR A 292 -8.25 -17.47 5.37
N VAL A 293 -7.00 -17.14 5.72
CA VAL A 293 -5.94 -18.12 6.01
C VAL A 293 -5.43 -18.03 7.46
N GLY A 294 -6.12 -17.26 8.29
CA GLY A 294 -5.74 -17.03 9.69
C GLY A 294 -4.34 -16.44 9.82
N LEU A 295 -3.54 -16.95 10.73
CA LEU A 295 -2.18 -16.46 11.01
C LEU A 295 -1.11 -17.00 10.04
N LYS A 296 -1.48 -17.65 8.94
CA LYS A 296 -0.53 -18.27 8.01
C LYS A 296 0.52 -17.27 7.50
N ASN A 297 0.11 -16.08 7.05
CA ASN A 297 1.04 -15.08 6.53
C ASN A 297 2.08 -14.64 7.59
N PHE A 298 1.66 -14.50 8.84
CA PHE A 298 2.56 -14.18 9.96
C PHE A 298 3.51 -15.35 10.26
N LYS A 299 3.00 -16.58 10.22
CA LYS A 299 3.81 -17.78 10.41
C LYS A 299 4.80 -17.96 9.26
N ASP A 300 4.36 -17.80 8.01
CA ASP A 300 5.21 -17.91 6.82
C ASP A 300 6.32 -16.86 6.85
N PHE A 301 6.02 -15.63 7.27
CA PHE A 301 7.02 -14.60 7.49
C PHE A 301 8.09 -15.03 8.51
N ALA A 302 7.69 -15.60 9.64
CA ALA A 302 8.60 -15.94 10.73
C ALA A 302 9.36 -17.26 10.50
N THR A 303 8.76 -18.24 9.79
CA THR A 303 9.26 -19.63 9.78
C THR A 303 9.65 -20.15 8.40
N SER A 304 9.24 -19.50 7.29
CA SER A 304 9.58 -19.98 5.95
C SER A 304 11.09 -19.92 5.70
N PRO A 305 11.77 -21.03 5.40
CA PRO A 305 13.20 -21.03 5.10
C PRO A 305 13.57 -20.12 3.92
N ALA A 306 12.67 -20.04 2.94
CA ALA A 306 12.82 -19.19 1.75
C ALA A 306 12.81 -17.69 2.05
N LEU A 307 12.15 -17.28 3.13
CA LEU A 307 12.07 -15.88 3.57
C LEU A 307 13.09 -15.58 4.68
N ARG A 308 13.39 -16.55 5.54
CA ARG A 308 14.17 -16.33 6.77
C ARG A 308 15.57 -15.77 6.53
N GLY A 309 16.31 -16.27 5.55
CA GLY A 309 17.66 -15.79 5.25
C GLY A 309 17.66 -14.31 4.86
N PRO A 310 16.94 -13.92 3.78
CA PRO A 310 16.81 -12.53 3.37
C PRO A 310 16.23 -11.62 4.46
N LEU A 311 15.24 -12.11 5.21
CA LEU A 311 14.58 -11.32 6.26
C LEU A 311 15.49 -10.93 7.41
N VAL A 312 16.33 -11.87 7.89
CA VAL A 312 17.29 -11.55 8.97
C VAL A 312 18.20 -10.39 8.53
N GLN A 313 18.64 -10.42 7.29
CA GLN A 313 19.49 -9.37 6.74
C GLN A 313 18.74 -8.03 6.59
N ILE A 314 17.52 -8.06 6.03
CA ILE A 314 16.66 -6.88 5.87
C ILE A 314 16.33 -6.27 7.24
N VAL A 315 15.91 -7.09 8.21
CA VAL A 315 15.62 -6.64 9.58
C VAL A 315 16.86 -6.03 10.22
N SER A 316 18.00 -6.71 10.17
CA SER A 316 19.25 -6.20 10.73
C SER A 316 19.63 -4.85 10.13
N TRP A 317 19.55 -4.72 8.80
CA TRP A 317 19.82 -3.47 8.10
C TRP A 317 18.81 -2.38 8.46
N ASN A 318 17.54 -2.73 8.63
CA ASN A 318 16.49 -1.80 9.02
C ASN A 318 16.71 -1.16 10.39
N PHE A 319 17.51 -1.79 11.30
CA PHE A 319 17.95 -1.18 12.54
C PHE A 319 19.29 -0.46 12.41
N ILE A 320 20.24 -1.01 11.66
CA ILE A 320 21.58 -0.43 11.46
C ILE A 320 21.47 0.90 10.69
N PHE A 321 20.72 0.92 9.60
CA PHE A 321 20.60 2.09 8.73
C PHE A 321 20.11 3.35 9.46
N PRO A 322 18.96 3.36 10.16
CA PRO A 322 18.51 4.55 10.88
C PRO A 322 19.45 4.92 12.05
N THR A 323 20.02 3.93 12.74
CA THR A 323 20.96 4.19 13.84
C THR A 323 22.20 4.95 13.34
N VAL A 324 22.88 4.40 12.31
CA VAL A 324 24.09 5.04 11.75
C VAL A 324 23.74 6.38 11.09
N SER A 325 22.61 6.46 10.40
CA SER A 325 22.11 7.68 9.76
C SER A 325 21.91 8.81 10.77
N VAL A 326 21.16 8.56 11.84
CA VAL A 326 20.85 9.59 12.84
C VAL A 326 22.10 10.02 13.58
N LEU A 327 22.93 9.07 14.01
CA LEU A 327 24.16 9.38 14.72
C LEU A 327 25.14 10.19 13.84
N SER A 328 25.33 9.81 12.59
CA SER A 328 26.25 10.50 11.69
C SER A 328 25.74 11.89 11.28
N THR A 329 24.44 12.02 10.95
CA THR A 329 23.84 13.31 10.57
C THR A 329 23.81 14.28 11.76
N PHE A 330 23.50 13.79 12.96
CA PHE A 330 23.56 14.59 14.18
C PHE A 330 24.99 14.99 14.52
N ALA A 331 25.94 14.06 14.50
CA ALA A 331 27.34 14.36 14.80
C ALA A 331 27.91 15.42 13.86
N LEU A 332 27.69 15.27 12.53
CA LEU A 332 28.15 16.26 11.54
C LEU A 332 27.41 17.59 11.69
N GLY A 333 26.10 17.58 11.86
CA GLY A 333 25.29 18.79 12.06
C GLY A 333 25.69 19.55 13.32
N LEU A 334 25.91 18.84 14.44
CA LEU A 334 26.38 19.42 15.70
C LEU A 334 27.80 19.98 15.56
N ALA A 335 28.73 19.25 14.93
CA ALA A 335 30.09 19.73 14.72
C ALA A 335 30.10 21.06 13.93
N ILE A 336 29.31 21.11 12.85
CA ILE A 336 29.15 22.33 12.04
C ILE A 336 28.49 23.44 12.88
N ALA A 337 27.44 23.13 13.65
CA ALA A 337 26.74 24.11 14.49
C ALA A 337 27.70 24.73 15.53
N ILE A 338 28.52 23.92 16.19
CA ILE A 338 29.54 24.39 17.16
C ILE A 338 30.58 25.26 16.45
N MET A 339 31.14 24.81 15.32
CA MET A 339 32.17 25.53 14.58
C MET A 339 31.68 26.92 14.15
N PHE A 340 30.44 27.02 13.71
CA PHE A 340 29.85 28.29 13.27
C PHE A 340 29.00 28.98 14.35
N ASN A 341 29.10 28.58 15.63
CA ASN A 341 28.48 29.31 16.72
C ASN A 341 29.31 30.55 17.11
N ASP A 342 30.63 30.53 16.87
CA ASP A 342 31.50 31.67 17.07
C ASP A 342 31.09 32.87 16.22
N LYS A 343 30.90 34.04 16.86
CA LYS A 343 30.48 35.28 16.18
C LYS A 343 31.60 35.91 15.34
N GLU A 344 32.83 35.62 15.66
CA GLU A 344 34.03 36.17 15.01
C GLU A 344 34.46 35.38 13.78
N PHE A 345 33.81 34.21 13.53
CA PHE A 345 34.15 33.38 12.35
C PHE A 345 33.90 34.14 11.03
N PRO A 346 34.95 34.32 10.16
CA PRO A 346 34.81 35.08 8.94
C PRO A 346 33.84 34.42 7.98
N LEU A 347 33.06 35.23 7.25
CA LEU A 347 32.07 34.78 6.27
C LEU A 347 31.00 33.77 6.81
N ARG A 348 30.86 33.70 8.15
CA ARG A 348 29.93 32.77 8.83
C ARG A 348 28.56 32.68 8.19
N LYS A 349 27.95 33.83 7.89
CA LYS A 349 26.59 33.88 7.31
C LYS A 349 26.55 33.23 5.93
N LEU A 350 27.53 33.52 5.08
CA LEU A 350 27.63 32.97 3.73
C LEU A 350 27.83 31.43 3.77
N ILE A 351 28.80 30.98 4.57
CA ILE A 351 29.12 29.55 4.65
C ILE A 351 27.93 28.76 5.23
N ARG A 352 27.26 29.27 6.27
CA ARG A 352 26.04 28.63 6.78
C ARG A 352 24.93 28.55 5.73
N SER A 353 24.76 29.58 4.90
CA SER A 353 23.79 29.55 3.81
C SER A 353 24.15 28.51 2.75
N LEU A 354 25.42 28.39 2.38
CA LEU A 354 25.90 27.36 1.44
C LEU A 354 25.73 25.94 1.98
N LEU A 355 25.97 25.73 3.28
CA LEU A 355 25.79 24.43 3.94
C LEU A 355 24.32 24.02 4.05
N LEU A 356 23.39 24.94 3.85
CA LEU A 356 21.94 24.63 3.80
C LEU A 356 21.45 24.24 2.41
N ILE A 357 22.26 24.37 1.35
CA ILE A 357 21.87 24.04 -0.02
C ILE A 357 21.27 22.63 -0.13
N PRO A 358 21.86 21.57 0.47
CA PRO A 358 21.27 20.23 0.40
C PRO A 358 19.82 20.15 0.87
N TYR A 359 19.46 20.94 1.86
CA TYR A 359 18.12 20.97 2.44
C TYR A 359 17.08 21.68 1.56
N THR A 360 17.54 22.55 0.66
CA THR A 360 16.66 23.32 -0.24
C THR A 360 16.33 22.57 -1.54
N ILE A 361 17.13 21.56 -1.89
CA ILE A 361 16.92 20.76 -3.10
C ILE A 361 15.94 19.63 -2.79
N PRO A 362 14.88 19.42 -3.61
CA PRO A 362 13.97 18.30 -3.40
C PRO A 362 14.72 16.96 -3.32
N GLY A 363 14.39 16.16 -2.28
CA GLY A 363 15.09 14.91 -1.99
C GLY A 363 15.12 13.93 -3.17
N LEU A 364 14.05 13.85 -3.96
CA LEU A 364 13.99 13.04 -5.18
C LEU A 364 15.12 13.39 -6.16
N ILE A 365 15.31 14.69 -6.44
CA ILE A 365 16.35 15.17 -7.37
C ILE A 365 17.73 14.86 -6.80
N SER A 366 17.93 15.12 -5.50
CA SER A 366 19.20 14.85 -4.82
C SER A 366 19.58 13.38 -4.89
N ILE A 367 18.64 12.46 -4.63
CA ILE A 367 18.90 11.02 -4.66
C ILE A 367 19.32 10.56 -6.06
N ILE A 368 18.60 11.00 -7.10
CA ILE A 368 18.92 10.65 -8.49
C ILE A 368 20.26 11.24 -8.92
N MET A 369 20.55 12.46 -8.52
CA MET A 369 21.85 13.13 -8.77
C MET A 369 22.99 12.32 -8.12
N TRP A 370 22.86 11.93 -6.85
CA TRP A 370 23.86 11.12 -6.15
C TRP A 370 24.06 9.75 -6.79
N ARG A 371 22.96 9.11 -7.28
CA ARG A 371 23.07 7.87 -8.05
C ARG A 371 23.95 8.02 -9.29
N GLY A 372 23.85 9.17 -9.98
CA GLY A 372 24.72 9.49 -11.11
C GLY A 372 26.17 9.76 -10.70
N LEU A 373 26.39 10.54 -9.63
CA LEU A 373 27.72 10.87 -9.11
C LEU A 373 28.48 9.64 -8.60
N LEU A 374 27.76 8.69 -7.99
CA LEU A 374 28.29 7.42 -7.47
C LEU A 374 28.24 6.28 -8.50
N ASN A 375 28.03 6.57 -9.79
CA ASN A 375 28.10 5.53 -10.81
C ASN A 375 29.49 4.92 -10.86
N SER A 376 29.59 3.58 -10.92
CA SER A 376 30.85 2.86 -10.80
C SER A 376 31.79 3.10 -12.00
N GLU A 377 31.26 3.36 -13.20
CA GLU A 377 32.02 3.52 -14.42
C GLU A 377 32.25 5.00 -14.79
N PHE A 378 31.19 5.81 -14.76
CA PHE A 378 31.18 7.18 -15.26
C PHE A 378 31.10 8.24 -14.17
N GLY A 379 30.88 7.83 -12.90
CA GLY A 379 30.66 8.74 -11.78
C GLY A 379 31.89 9.57 -11.44
N VAL A 380 31.68 10.88 -11.20
CA VAL A 380 32.74 11.83 -10.85
C VAL A 380 33.43 11.42 -9.55
N VAL A 381 32.68 10.88 -8.58
CA VAL A 381 33.23 10.44 -7.28
C VAL A 381 34.24 9.32 -7.47
N ASN A 382 33.94 8.32 -8.30
CA ASN A 382 34.88 7.23 -8.57
C ASN A 382 36.13 7.68 -9.33
N ARG A 383 35.98 8.61 -10.27
CA ARG A 383 37.16 9.19 -10.96
C ARG A 383 38.06 9.88 -9.96
N PHE A 384 37.50 10.71 -9.10
CA PHE A 384 38.27 11.42 -8.06
C PHE A 384 38.94 10.47 -7.08
N LEU A 385 38.23 9.44 -6.58
CA LEU A 385 38.78 8.45 -5.65
C LEU A 385 39.89 7.62 -6.33
N LYS A 386 39.72 7.23 -7.59
CA LYS A 386 40.71 6.49 -8.34
C LYS A 386 41.99 7.30 -8.53
N ASP A 387 41.86 8.59 -8.87
CA ASP A 387 43.01 9.49 -9.09
C ASP A 387 43.70 9.83 -7.77
N LEU A 388 42.97 9.95 -6.65
CA LEU A 388 43.54 10.35 -5.37
C LEU A 388 44.15 9.19 -4.56
N ILE A 389 43.43 8.05 -4.51
CA ILE A 389 43.78 6.91 -3.61
C ILE A 389 43.80 5.55 -4.31
N GLY A 390 43.60 5.52 -5.64
CA GLY A 390 43.63 4.30 -6.44
C GLY A 390 42.43 3.35 -6.25
N VAL A 391 41.36 3.79 -5.57
CA VAL A 391 40.19 2.97 -5.26
C VAL A 391 38.98 3.42 -6.08
N ALA A 392 38.24 2.47 -6.65
CA ALA A 392 36.98 2.72 -7.37
C ALA A 392 35.87 1.79 -6.84
N PRO A 393 35.14 2.18 -5.80
CA PRO A 393 34.12 1.34 -5.21
C PRO A 393 32.96 1.05 -6.16
N HIS A 394 32.41 -0.16 -6.06
CA HIS A 394 31.21 -0.56 -6.79
C HIS A 394 29.94 -0.24 -5.99
N TRP A 395 29.59 1.05 -5.91
CA TRP A 395 28.54 1.63 -5.07
C TRP A 395 27.13 1.02 -5.23
N THR A 396 26.85 0.35 -6.34
CA THR A 396 25.50 -0.16 -6.62
C THR A 396 25.43 -1.67 -6.77
N THR A 397 26.58 -2.35 -6.91
CA THR A 397 26.64 -3.78 -7.21
C THR A 397 27.27 -4.61 -6.08
N GLU A 398 28.04 -4.01 -5.20
CA GLU A 398 28.60 -4.67 -4.02
C GLU A 398 27.84 -4.31 -2.76
N PRO A 399 27.39 -5.30 -1.94
CA PRO A 399 26.52 -5.07 -0.79
C PRO A 399 27.04 -4.03 0.20
N PHE A 400 28.32 -4.13 0.59
CA PHE A 400 28.94 -3.21 1.53
C PHE A 400 28.97 -1.77 1.00
N TRP A 401 29.44 -1.58 -0.24
CA TRP A 401 29.52 -0.25 -0.84
C TRP A 401 28.14 0.35 -1.12
N ALA A 402 27.15 -0.48 -1.42
CA ALA A 402 25.77 -0.03 -1.59
C ALA A 402 25.18 0.52 -0.27
N GLN A 403 25.45 -0.14 0.84
CA GLN A 403 25.06 0.33 2.18
C GLN A 403 25.79 1.63 2.55
N VAL A 404 27.09 1.71 2.29
CA VAL A 404 27.88 2.94 2.51
C VAL A 404 27.38 4.09 1.65
N ALA A 405 27.05 3.84 0.37
CA ALA A 405 26.50 4.85 -0.54
C ALA A 405 25.18 5.44 -0.01
N ILE A 406 24.26 4.59 0.44
CA ILE A 406 22.98 5.02 1.03
C ILE A 406 23.21 5.87 2.28
N LEU A 407 24.11 5.45 3.18
CA LEU A 407 24.45 6.21 4.38
C LEU A 407 25.07 7.57 4.03
N LEU A 408 25.94 7.64 3.03
CA LEU A 408 26.56 8.87 2.55
C LEU A 408 25.54 9.84 1.95
N VAL A 409 24.63 9.34 1.11
CA VAL A 409 23.54 10.15 0.54
C VAL A 409 22.61 10.65 1.66
N ASN A 410 22.28 9.79 2.62
CA ASN A 410 21.44 10.17 3.75
C ASN A 410 22.12 11.19 4.67
N LEU A 411 23.43 11.04 4.88
CA LEU A 411 24.24 12.02 5.61
C LEU A 411 24.17 13.40 4.93
N TRP A 412 24.34 13.45 3.61
CA TRP A 412 24.29 14.71 2.84
C TRP A 412 22.89 15.35 2.89
N LEU A 413 21.82 14.55 2.87
CA LEU A 413 20.45 15.05 2.95
C LEU A 413 20.07 15.51 4.38
N GLY A 414 20.59 14.83 5.42
CA GLY A 414 20.10 14.97 6.79
C GLY A 414 20.92 15.91 7.68
N TYR A 415 22.22 16.13 7.43
CA TYR A 415 23.05 16.95 8.31
C TYR A 415 22.57 18.40 8.44
N PRO A 416 22.01 19.07 7.38
CA PRO A 416 21.61 20.47 7.53
C PRO A 416 20.46 20.66 8.51
N TYR A 417 19.56 19.69 8.58
CA TYR A 417 18.48 19.68 9.59
C TYR A 417 19.06 19.72 11.00
N PHE A 418 19.98 18.80 11.33
CA PHE A 418 20.59 18.78 12.64
C PHE A 418 21.53 19.96 12.91
N MET A 419 22.15 20.53 11.88
CA MET A 419 22.91 21.77 11.99
C MET A 419 22.00 22.93 12.43
N LEU A 420 20.78 23.05 11.88
CA LEU A 420 19.81 24.08 12.27
C LEU A 420 19.29 23.85 13.69
N VAL A 421 18.86 22.62 14.00
CA VAL A 421 18.34 22.23 15.30
C VAL A 421 19.39 22.44 16.39
N ALA A 422 20.62 21.94 16.19
CA ALA A 422 21.70 22.11 17.14
C ALA A 422 22.09 23.58 17.30
N SER A 423 22.08 24.38 16.21
CA SER A 423 22.34 25.82 16.30
C SER A 423 21.30 26.55 17.14
N GLY A 424 20.02 26.16 17.05
CA GLY A 424 18.96 26.71 17.91
C GLY A 424 19.14 26.33 19.37
N ALA A 425 19.37 25.03 19.62
CA ALA A 425 19.58 24.51 20.96
C ALA A 425 20.86 25.09 21.65
N LEU A 426 21.95 25.30 20.91
CA LEU A 426 23.14 25.94 21.43
C LEU A 426 22.89 27.39 21.86
N GLN A 427 22.00 28.10 21.16
CA GLN A 427 21.67 29.50 21.49
C GLN A 427 20.74 29.63 22.71
N SER A 428 20.05 28.58 23.11
CA SER A 428 19.20 28.58 24.30
C SER A 428 19.98 28.35 25.61
N ILE A 429 21.25 27.92 25.54
CA ILE A 429 22.10 27.72 26.71
C ILE A 429 22.65 29.08 27.15
N PRO A 430 22.38 29.52 28.40
CA PRO A 430 22.91 30.79 28.91
C PRO A 430 24.44 30.85 28.89
N THR A 431 24.98 31.99 28.48
CA THR A 431 26.45 32.21 28.40
C THR A 431 27.12 32.17 29.74
N ASP A 432 26.41 32.59 30.80
CA ASP A 432 26.92 32.65 32.17
C ASP A 432 27.40 31.28 32.69
N ILE A 433 26.73 30.19 32.25
CA ILE A 433 27.16 28.82 32.58
C ILE A 433 28.54 28.52 32.00
N TYR A 434 28.82 28.97 30.77
CA TYR A 434 30.14 28.79 30.17
C TYR A 434 31.20 29.67 30.78
N GLU A 435 30.84 30.91 31.17
CA GLU A 435 31.76 31.84 31.86
C GLU A 435 32.15 31.32 33.23
N ALA A 436 31.17 30.85 34.03
CA ALA A 436 31.45 30.22 35.31
C ALA A 436 32.38 29.00 35.18
N ALA A 437 32.08 28.11 34.23
CA ALA A 437 32.92 26.95 33.97
C ALA A 437 34.34 27.31 33.51
N MET A 438 34.53 28.45 32.82
CA MET A 438 35.84 28.94 32.43
C MET A 438 36.60 29.46 33.65
N ILE A 439 35.96 30.14 34.60
CA ILE A 439 36.53 30.60 35.86
C ILE A 439 36.98 29.38 36.67
N ASP A 440 36.21 28.31 36.70
CA ASP A 440 36.54 27.04 37.35
C ASP A 440 37.64 26.23 36.61
N GLY A 441 38.23 26.76 35.54
CA GLY A 441 39.33 26.12 34.81
C GLY A 441 38.89 24.97 33.91
N ALA A 442 37.59 24.85 33.53
CA ALA A 442 37.10 23.79 32.66
C ALA A 442 37.63 23.97 31.22
N THR A 443 38.27 22.92 30.68
CA THR A 443 38.73 22.87 29.28
C THR A 443 37.54 22.87 28.30
N GLY A 444 37.77 23.24 27.05
CA GLY A 444 36.74 23.22 25.99
C GLY A 444 36.05 21.85 25.85
N TRP A 445 36.81 20.76 25.94
CA TRP A 445 36.27 19.40 25.92
C TRP A 445 35.44 19.07 27.17
N ALA A 446 35.87 19.53 28.36
CA ALA A 446 35.12 19.35 29.60
C ALA A 446 33.77 20.09 29.53
N ARG A 447 33.77 21.34 29.04
CA ARG A 447 32.54 22.14 28.83
C ARG A 447 31.62 21.47 27.80
N PHE A 448 32.16 20.99 26.70
CA PHE A 448 31.36 20.26 25.69
C PHE A 448 30.70 19.02 26.30
N ARG A 449 31.47 18.15 26.96
CA ARG A 449 30.96 16.85 27.46
C ARG A 449 30.03 16.99 28.66
N ARG A 450 30.28 17.96 29.56
CA ARG A 450 29.55 18.06 30.84
C ARG A 450 28.44 19.10 30.84
N ILE A 451 28.47 20.07 29.91
CA ILE A 451 27.49 21.16 29.83
C ILE A 451 26.76 21.11 28.51
N THR A 452 27.47 21.31 27.39
CA THR A 452 26.87 21.50 26.09
C THR A 452 26.10 20.26 25.65
N LEU A 453 26.73 19.10 25.63
CA LEU A 453 26.11 17.87 25.09
C LEU A 453 24.90 17.40 25.92
N PRO A 454 24.94 17.35 27.28
CA PRO A 454 23.78 16.96 28.07
C PRO A 454 22.59 17.91 27.88
N LEU A 455 22.79 19.22 28.02
CA LEU A 455 21.72 20.21 27.86
C LEU A 455 21.14 20.20 26.45
N LEU A 456 22.00 20.05 25.43
CA LEU A 456 21.56 19.95 24.06
C LEU A 456 20.74 18.68 23.78
N LEU A 457 21.13 17.54 24.38
CA LEU A 457 20.41 16.28 24.23
C LEU A 457 19.00 16.33 24.85
N VAL A 458 18.77 17.09 25.89
CA VAL A 458 17.43 17.33 26.44
C VAL A 458 16.54 18.00 25.38
N ALA A 459 17.02 19.06 24.73
CA ALA A 459 16.27 19.81 23.73
C ALA A 459 16.11 19.05 22.39
N VAL A 460 17.15 18.30 21.97
CA VAL A 460 17.23 17.67 20.65
C VAL A 460 16.79 16.21 20.69
N GLY A 461 16.79 15.57 21.84
CA GLY A 461 16.50 14.15 22.02
C GLY A 461 15.21 13.67 21.35
N PRO A 462 14.06 14.33 21.56
CA PRO A 462 12.82 13.98 20.86
C PRO A 462 12.96 14.02 19.33
N LEU A 463 13.72 14.96 18.79
CA LEU A 463 13.96 15.10 17.34
C LEU A 463 14.89 14.01 16.79
N LEU A 464 15.88 13.55 17.60
CA LEU A 464 16.72 12.40 17.24
C LEU A 464 15.88 11.13 17.05
N ILE A 465 14.93 10.92 17.94
CA ILE A 465 14.08 9.73 17.89
C ILE A 465 13.06 9.86 16.76
N ALA A 466 12.47 11.03 16.53
CA ALA A 466 11.62 11.29 15.38
C ALA A 466 12.37 11.03 14.06
N SER A 467 13.63 11.47 13.97
CA SER A 467 14.52 11.20 12.84
C SER A 467 14.84 9.70 12.69
N TYR A 468 14.97 8.96 13.77
CA TYR A 468 15.14 7.51 13.75
C TYR A 468 13.92 6.82 13.10
N VAL A 469 12.72 7.15 13.58
CA VAL A 469 11.46 6.60 13.03
C VAL A 469 11.28 6.97 11.55
N PHE A 470 11.63 8.21 11.18
CA PHE A 470 11.62 8.64 9.78
C PHE A 470 12.55 7.78 8.92
N ASN A 471 13.80 7.58 9.35
CA ASN A 471 14.78 6.77 8.62
C ASN A 471 14.40 5.28 8.62
N PHE A 472 13.79 4.77 9.68
CA PHE A 472 13.30 3.39 9.76
C PHE A 472 12.30 3.05 8.63
N ASN A 473 11.56 4.06 8.15
CA ASN A 473 10.58 3.96 7.07
C ASN A 473 10.98 4.77 5.82
N ASN A 474 12.26 5.09 5.61
CA ASN A 474 12.71 5.93 4.50
C ASN A 474 12.73 5.17 3.15
N PHE A 475 11.52 4.83 2.69
CA PHE A 475 11.30 4.14 1.42
C PHE A 475 11.94 4.88 0.24
N ASN A 476 11.74 6.21 0.17
CA ASN A 476 12.16 7.00 -0.98
C ASN A 476 13.65 6.92 -1.25
N LEU A 477 14.48 7.06 -0.21
CA LEU A 477 15.93 6.97 -0.38
C LEU A 477 16.36 5.58 -0.88
N ILE A 478 15.88 4.52 -0.22
CA ILE A 478 16.25 3.14 -0.55
C ILE A 478 15.79 2.76 -1.96
N TYR A 479 14.53 3.04 -2.27
CA TYR A 479 13.94 2.61 -3.53
C TYR A 479 14.44 3.42 -4.74
N LEU A 480 14.51 4.74 -4.63
CA LEU A 480 14.93 5.60 -5.74
C LEU A 480 16.43 5.51 -6.02
N PHE A 481 17.25 5.22 -5.01
CA PHE A 481 18.69 5.11 -5.20
C PHE A 481 19.06 3.83 -5.97
N ILE A 482 18.70 2.65 -5.47
CA ILE A 482 19.04 1.35 -6.08
C ILE A 482 17.95 0.29 -5.92
N ALA A 483 16.69 0.68 -5.67
CA ALA A 483 15.56 -0.23 -5.49
C ALA A 483 15.85 -1.37 -4.48
N GLY A 484 16.55 -1.05 -3.37
CA GLY A 484 16.94 -2.03 -2.34
C GLY A 484 18.09 -2.97 -2.71
N GLY A 485 18.65 -2.86 -3.92
CA GLY A 485 19.76 -3.70 -4.41
C GLY A 485 21.08 -3.57 -3.62
N PRO A 486 22.10 -4.34 -3.99
CA PRO A 486 22.09 -5.46 -4.93
C PRO A 486 21.25 -6.65 -4.42
N PRO A 487 20.79 -7.54 -5.33
CA PRO A 487 19.96 -8.69 -4.96
C PRO A 487 20.66 -9.67 -4.02
N ILE A 488 19.93 -10.23 -3.08
CA ILE A 488 20.41 -11.32 -2.22
C ILE A 488 20.39 -12.63 -3.02
N VAL A 489 21.56 -13.21 -3.23
CA VAL A 489 21.70 -14.46 -4.00
C VAL A 489 20.99 -15.61 -3.28
N GLY A 490 20.17 -16.37 -4.01
CA GLY A 490 19.41 -17.50 -3.47
C GLY A 490 18.11 -17.11 -2.76
N ALA A 491 17.76 -15.83 -2.71
CA ALA A 491 16.46 -15.40 -2.22
C ALA A 491 15.35 -15.85 -3.18
N SER A 492 14.26 -16.39 -2.63
CA SER A 492 13.07 -16.77 -3.40
C SER A 492 12.15 -15.57 -3.74
N THR A 493 12.52 -14.38 -3.29
CA THR A 493 11.83 -13.10 -3.50
C THR A 493 12.81 -12.05 -4.03
N GLN A 494 12.31 -10.91 -4.47
CA GLN A 494 13.15 -9.79 -4.97
C GLN A 494 13.85 -9.01 -3.84
N ALA A 495 14.30 -9.71 -2.81
CA ALA A 495 15.01 -9.11 -1.68
C ALA A 495 16.42 -8.65 -2.08
N GLY A 496 16.82 -7.47 -1.62
CA GLY A 496 18.16 -6.92 -1.80
C GLY A 496 18.84 -6.55 -0.49
N HIS A 497 20.16 -6.35 -0.57
CA HIS A 497 21.03 -6.10 0.58
C HIS A 497 20.81 -4.77 1.28
N THR A 498 20.18 -3.81 0.60
CA THR A 498 19.85 -2.50 1.17
C THR A 498 18.35 -2.30 1.37
N ASP A 499 17.54 -3.34 1.14
CA ASP A 499 16.12 -3.28 1.46
C ASP A 499 15.92 -3.05 2.96
N ILE A 500 14.99 -2.17 3.26
CA ILE A 500 14.35 -2.04 4.58
C ILE A 500 12.97 -2.69 4.52
N LEU A 501 12.35 -2.92 5.65
CA LEU A 501 11.07 -3.64 5.71
C LEU A 501 10.00 -3.02 4.81
N ILE A 502 9.89 -1.70 4.77
CA ILE A 502 8.89 -1.01 3.93
C ILE A 502 9.17 -1.16 2.43
N SER A 503 10.44 -1.12 1.98
CA SER A 503 10.78 -1.33 0.56
C SER A 503 10.58 -2.79 0.14
N TYR A 504 10.85 -3.72 1.03
CA TYR A 504 10.57 -5.13 0.81
C TYR A 504 9.06 -5.44 0.72
N VAL A 505 8.25 -4.83 1.62
CA VAL A 505 6.78 -4.90 1.55
C VAL A 505 6.27 -4.37 0.21
N TYR A 506 6.81 -3.25 -0.25
CA TYR A 506 6.44 -2.68 -1.55
C TYR A 506 6.71 -3.66 -2.71
N LYS A 507 7.88 -4.29 -2.73
CA LYS A 507 8.22 -5.31 -3.74
C LYS A 507 7.26 -6.50 -3.71
N LEU A 508 6.92 -7.01 -2.52
CA LEU A 508 5.96 -8.10 -2.37
C LEU A 508 4.54 -7.73 -2.82
N ALA A 509 4.17 -6.45 -2.66
CA ALA A 509 2.84 -5.96 -2.97
C ALA A 509 2.67 -5.50 -4.43
N PHE A 510 3.73 -5.07 -5.11
CA PHE A 510 3.60 -4.40 -6.41
C PHE A 510 4.56 -4.92 -7.48
N GLU A 511 5.65 -5.60 -7.10
CA GLU A 511 6.57 -6.19 -8.06
C GLU A 511 6.31 -7.69 -8.18
N SER A 512 5.89 -8.13 -9.37
CA SER A 512 5.66 -9.55 -9.64
C SER A 512 6.98 -10.31 -9.60
N SER A 513 7.14 -11.19 -8.64
CA SER A 513 8.13 -12.28 -8.67
C SER A 513 7.49 -13.52 -9.29
N GLY A 514 8.27 -14.56 -9.57
CA GLY A 514 7.74 -15.81 -10.14
C GLY A 514 6.59 -16.48 -9.34
N ARG A 515 6.27 -15.95 -8.14
CA ARG A 515 5.13 -16.35 -7.30
C ARG A 515 3.90 -15.43 -7.43
N GLY A 516 3.98 -14.38 -8.24
CA GLY A 516 2.96 -13.33 -8.31
C GLY A 516 3.00 -12.36 -7.12
N VAL A 517 2.14 -11.35 -7.16
CA VAL A 517 1.98 -10.34 -6.11
C VAL A 517 1.30 -10.95 -4.89
N GLN A 518 1.83 -10.69 -3.68
CA GLN A 518 1.39 -11.30 -2.41
C GLN A 518 0.89 -10.23 -1.42
N TYR A 519 -0.29 -9.66 -1.66
CA TYR A 519 -0.86 -8.61 -0.80
C TYR A 519 -1.06 -9.06 0.65
N GLY A 520 -1.50 -10.32 0.87
CA GLY A 520 -1.72 -10.87 2.21
C GLY A 520 -0.44 -10.89 3.04
N LEU A 521 0.66 -11.39 2.48
CA LEU A 521 1.96 -11.42 3.14
C LEU A 521 2.53 -10.01 3.35
N ALA A 522 2.45 -9.14 2.34
CA ALA A 522 2.87 -7.75 2.44
C ALA A 522 2.13 -7.01 3.56
N SER A 523 0.81 -7.21 3.66
CA SER A 523 -0.02 -6.64 4.73
C SER A 523 0.36 -7.17 6.12
N ALA A 524 0.66 -8.45 6.26
CA ALA A 524 1.11 -9.03 7.53
C ALA A 524 2.45 -8.42 7.98
N ILE A 525 3.39 -8.25 7.06
CA ILE A 525 4.68 -7.58 7.35
C ILE A 525 4.46 -6.12 7.71
N SER A 526 3.55 -5.40 7.02
CA SER A 526 3.20 -4.01 7.34
C SER A 526 2.68 -3.86 8.77
N ILE A 527 1.86 -4.81 9.27
CA ILE A 527 1.40 -4.83 10.66
C ILE A 527 2.56 -5.01 11.62
N ILE A 528 3.50 -5.92 11.32
CA ILE A 528 4.69 -6.13 12.14
C ILE A 528 5.53 -4.85 12.19
N VAL A 529 5.76 -4.20 11.06
CA VAL A 529 6.47 -2.90 10.98
C VAL A 529 5.77 -1.85 11.84
N PHE A 530 4.44 -1.75 11.74
CA PHE A 530 3.64 -0.83 12.53
C PHE A 530 3.80 -1.07 14.04
N LEU A 531 3.77 -2.34 14.47
CA LEU A 531 3.95 -2.71 15.88
C LEU A 531 5.37 -2.38 16.38
N ILE A 532 6.40 -2.61 15.57
CA ILE A 532 7.80 -2.27 15.89
C ILE A 532 7.93 -0.75 16.06
N VAL A 533 7.45 0.03 15.08
CA VAL A 533 7.51 1.51 15.14
C VAL A 533 6.70 2.03 16.31
N GLY A 534 5.52 1.46 16.58
CA GLY A 534 4.70 1.78 17.75
C GLY A 534 5.43 1.52 19.05
N ALA A 535 6.10 0.39 19.19
CA ALA A 535 6.90 0.06 20.37
C ALA A 535 8.07 1.03 20.55
N ILE A 536 8.79 1.36 19.47
CA ILE A 536 9.87 2.38 19.50
C ILE A 536 9.30 3.73 19.97
N THR A 537 8.17 4.16 19.44
CA THR A 537 7.52 5.44 19.79
C THR A 537 7.07 5.46 21.25
N LEU A 538 6.50 4.35 21.76
CA LEU A 538 6.10 4.23 23.18
C LEU A 538 7.31 4.26 24.12
N LEU A 539 8.40 3.57 23.76
CA LEU A 539 9.65 3.64 24.50
C LEU A 539 10.21 5.06 24.50
N GLN A 540 10.20 5.71 23.34
CA GLN A 540 10.59 7.11 23.18
C GLN A 540 9.85 8.02 24.15
N TYR A 541 8.52 7.95 24.17
CA TYR A 541 7.69 8.79 25.04
C TYR A 541 8.10 8.66 26.52
N ARG A 542 8.38 7.43 26.95
CA ARG A 542 8.85 7.18 28.32
C ARG A 542 10.22 7.82 28.62
N PHE A 543 11.15 7.78 27.65
CA PHE A 543 12.47 8.42 27.83
C PHE A 543 12.38 9.95 27.77
N THR A 544 11.52 10.52 26.95
CA THR A 544 11.33 11.98 26.85
C THR A 544 10.81 12.56 28.15
N ASN A 545 9.80 11.93 28.79
CA ASN A 545 9.30 12.37 30.10
C ASN A 545 10.37 12.32 31.19
N MET A 546 11.23 11.29 31.17
CA MET A 546 12.38 11.24 32.11
C MET A 546 13.37 12.40 31.92
N TRP A 547 13.54 12.89 30.68
CA TRP A 547 14.43 14.00 30.38
C TRP A 547 13.82 15.36 30.76
N GLU A 548 12.51 15.52 30.62
CA GLU A 548 11.77 16.68 31.11
C GLU A 548 11.87 16.80 32.65
N GLU A 549 11.66 15.69 33.40
CA GLU A 549 11.81 15.64 34.84
C GLU A 549 13.25 15.99 35.29
N VAL A 550 14.27 15.58 34.52
CA VAL A 550 15.66 15.95 34.80
C VAL A 550 15.90 17.44 34.56
N SER A 551 15.26 18.04 33.53
CA SER A 551 15.41 19.47 33.23
C SER A 551 14.69 20.38 34.25
N GLU A 552 13.60 19.91 34.87
CA GLU A 552 12.88 20.65 35.93
C GLU A 552 13.61 20.62 37.27
N ASN A 553 14.51 19.63 37.49
CA ASN A 553 15.27 19.45 38.74
C ASN A 553 16.72 19.99 38.67
N VAL A 554 17.12 20.60 37.53
CA VAL A 554 18.41 21.29 37.34
C VAL A 554 18.19 22.80 37.20
#